data_8002b782b2896eeb099dcba79b447e81
#
_entry.id   8002b782b2896eeb099dcba79b447e81
#
_cell.length_a   1.000
_cell.length_b   1.000
_cell.length_c   1.000
_cell.angle_alpha   90.00
_cell.angle_beta   90.00
_cell.angle_gamma   90.00
#
_symmetry.space_group_name_H-M   'P 1'
#
loop_
_entity.id
_entity.type
_entity.pdbx_description
1 polymer ?
#
loop_
_entity_poly.entity_id
_entity_poly.type
_entity_poly.pdbx_seq_one_letter_code
_entity_poly.pdbx_strand_id
1 'polypeptide(L)'
;MEYVGRAPAPPLDRFIDDIYCLTGVPRHRRMNVPPMPSAHLFVNLGGPVRLWDSDPSVAPAVCSDGWFMGVWTRRFLFEYPARVRVVGVHFKPWGISPFAGMPATGLRDRWVPVDAVWQRSLDRIRNQVGDIASPAGTLRVVEEELRSRLAGAPSRGLGLVQHTGGRMETSHGAVPVGALADAAGVSGNHLATQFKSHVGVTPKRVARIYRFARLILSVDALRPVDWPELAHTAGYFDQAHFSREFKDFTGHTPTEYLALRRRFPAEQGFPPDSGPMPAD
;
A
#
# COMPACT_ATOMS: atom_id res chain seq x y z
N MET A 1 -5.97 17.93 -6.04
CA MET A 1 -6.89 17.03 -5.29
C MET A 1 -6.77 17.34 -3.81
N GLU A 2 -7.83 17.08 -3.05
CA GLU A 2 -7.86 17.26 -1.60
C GLU A 2 -7.79 15.88 -0.93
N TYR A 3 -6.92 15.75 0.05
CA TYR A 3 -6.77 14.56 0.88
C TYR A 3 -7.13 14.91 2.33
N VAL A 4 -8.08 14.17 2.89
CA VAL A 4 -8.48 14.30 4.28
C VAL A 4 -8.44 12.92 4.91
N GLY A 5 -7.45 12.67 5.76
CA GLY A 5 -7.24 11.36 6.39
C GLY A 5 -6.99 11.46 7.89
N ARG A 6 -7.18 10.35 8.58
CA ARG A 6 -6.87 10.20 10.00
C ARG A 6 -6.54 8.76 10.38
N ALA A 7 -5.70 8.60 11.37
CA ALA A 7 -5.50 7.30 12.00
C ALA A 7 -6.78 6.87 12.74
N PRO A 8 -7.18 5.59 12.65
CA PRO A 8 -8.33 5.08 13.38
C PRO A 8 -8.00 4.86 14.87
N ALA A 9 -9.06 4.84 15.70
CA ALA A 9 -8.91 4.51 17.10
C ALA A 9 -8.70 2.99 17.34
N PRO A 10 -8.12 2.58 18.50
CA PRO A 10 -8.03 1.18 18.87
C PRO A 10 -9.38 0.45 18.78
N PRO A 11 -9.41 -0.83 18.39
CA PRO A 11 -8.27 -1.71 18.09
C PRO A 11 -7.82 -1.68 16.61
N LEU A 12 -8.38 -0.81 15.78
CA LEU A 12 -8.10 -0.76 14.33
C LEU A 12 -6.69 -0.23 14.00
N ASP A 13 -6.12 0.63 14.84
CA ASP A 13 -4.76 1.18 14.73
C ASP A 13 -3.64 0.12 14.65
N ARG A 14 -3.92 -1.10 15.12
CA ARG A 14 -3.01 -2.25 15.01
C ARG A 14 -2.90 -2.81 13.59
N PHE A 15 -3.85 -2.46 12.72
CA PHE A 15 -4.04 -3.00 11.37
C PHE A 15 -4.01 -1.94 10.28
N ILE A 16 -4.34 -0.70 10.63
CA ILE A 16 -4.61 0.39 9.71
C ILE A 16 -3.76 1.59 10.10
N ASP A 17 -3.07 2.17 9.14
CA ASP A 17 -2.29 3.40 9.31
C ASP A 17 -3.20 4.62 9.23
N ASP A 18 -4.02 4.69 8.19
CA ASP A 18 -5.04 5.74 8.06
C ASP A 18 -6.27 5.30 7.25
N ILE A 19 -7.35 6.05 7.44
CA ILE A 19 -8.56 6.03 6.62
C ILE A 19 -8.70 7.44 6.05
N TYR A 20 -8.90 7.57 4.74
CA TYR A 20 -8.92 8.86 4.08
C TYR A 20 -10.00 9.01 3.01
N CYS A 21 -10.36 10.26 2.74
CA CYS A 21 -11.11 10.68 1.57
C CYS A 21 -10.15 11.40 0.61
N LEU A 22 -10.22 11.04 -0.66
CA LEU A 22 -9.53 11.74 -1.73
C LEU A 22 -10.57 12.25 -2.73
N THR A 23 -10.58 13.58 -2.95
CA THR A 23 -11.57 14.24 -3.81
C THR A 23 -10.93 15.26 -4.74
N GLY A 24 -11.54 15.50 -5.89
CA GLY A 24 -11.17 16.58 -6.80
C GLY A 24 -10.78 16.13 -8.21
N VAL A 25 -10.13 17.02 -8.94
CA VAL A 25 -9.64 16.77 -10.30
C VAL A 25 -8.16 16.42 -10.23
N PRO A 26 -7.74 15.26 -10.72
CA PRO A 26 -6.32 14.90 -10.72
C PRO A 26 -5.55 15.75 -11.72
N ARG A 27 -4.37 16.22 -11.32
CA ARG A 27 -3.47 16.98 -12.20
C ARG A 27 -2.88 16.08 -13.29
N HIS A 28 -2.56 14.85 -12.92
CA HIS A 28 -2.12 13.80 -13.82
C HIS A 28 -3.09 12.60 -13.68
N ARG A 29 -3.53 12.09 -14.80
CA ARG A 29 -4.50 10.99 -14.77
C ARG A 29 -3.83 9.63 -14.65
N ARG A 30 -2.72 9.43 -15.31
CA ARG A 30 -1.96 8.17 -15.24
C ARG A 30 -0.83 8.28 -14.24
N MET A 31 -0.75 7.28 -13.37
CA MET A 31 0.24 7.23 -12.31
C MET A 31 0.92 5.87 -12.31
N ASN A 32 2.24 5.88 -12.20
CA ASN A 32 3.07 4.72 -11.94
C ASN A 32 3.34 4.62 -10.44
N VAL A 33 2.90 3.54 -9.82
CA VAL A 33 2.99 3.33 -8.37
C VAL A 33 4.02 2.26 -8.07
N PRO A 34 5.11 2.59 -7.38
CA PRO A 34 6.07 1.59 -6.92
C PRO A 34 5.48 0.75 -5.77
N PRO A 35 6.06 -0.43 -5.48
CA PRO A 35 5.65 -1.22 -4.34
C PRO A 35 5.88 -0.47 -3.03
N MET A 36 4.86 -0.46 -2.19
CA MET A 36 4.88 0.12 -0.84
C MET A 36 4.52 -0.96 0.19
N PRO A 37 4.98 -0.83 1.45
CA PRO A 37 4.71 -1.81 2.49
C PRO A 37 3.30 -1.63 3.08
N SER A 38 2.30 -1.61 2.22
CA SER A 38 0.90 -1.41 2.58
C SER A 38 -0.02 -2.30 1.75
N ALA A 39 -1.21 -2.55 2.28
CA ALA A 39 -2.33 -3.10 1.55
C ALA A 39 -3.48 -2.08 1.60
N HIS A 40 -4.47 -2.20 0.74
CA HIS A 40 -5.49 -1.15 0.61
C HIS A 40 -6.89 -1.72 0.45
N LEU A 41 -7.86 -0.96 0.93
CA LEU A 41 -9.25 -1.04 0.53
C LEU A 41 -9.64 0.31 -0.09
N PHE A 42 -10.33 0.25 -1.21
CA PHE A 42 -10.92 1.42 -1.83
C PHE A 42 -12.44 1.25 -1.96
N VAL A 43 -13.16 2.29 -1.57
CA VAL A 43 -14.60 2.46 -1.83
C VAL A 43 -14.72 3.62 -2.79
N ASN A 44 -15.02 3.33 -4.04
CA ASN A 44 -15.10 4.32 -5.09
C ASN A 44 -16.51 4.94 -5.15
N LEU A 45 -16.55 6.25 -5.09
CA LEU A 45 -17.77 7.06 -5.12
C LEU A 45 -17.84 7.96 -6.38
N GLY A 46 -16.83 7.84 -7.25
CA GLY A 46 -16.67 8.59 -8.48
C GLY A 46 -16.77 7.72 -9.73
N GLY A 47 -16.17 8.18 -10.80
CA GLY A 47 -16.05 7.40 -12.03
C GLY A 47 -15.10 6.20 -11.89
N PRO A 48 -15.08 5.29 -12.88
CA PRO A 48 -14.24 4.09 -12.82
C PRO A 48 -12.75 4.42 -12.88
N VAL A 49 -11.97 3.69 -12.09
CA VAL A 49 -10.52 3.68 -12.13
C VAL A 49 -10.06 2.54 -13.02
N ARG A 50 -9.02 2.77 -13.82
CA ARG A 50 -8.38 1.73 -14.62
C ARG A 50 -7.04 1.34 -14.00
N LEU A 51 -6.79 0.05 -13.93
CA LEU A 51 -5.61 -0.52 -13.28
C LEU A 51 -4.90 -1.46 -14.27
N TRP A 52 -3.59 -1.29 -14.44
CA TRP A 52 -2.73 -2.20 -15.18
C TRP A 52 -1.72 -2.82 -14.21
N ASP A 53 -1.44 -4.08 -14.40
CA ASP A 53 -0.20 -4.67 -13.92
C ASP A 53 0.99 -3.89 -14.58
N SER A 54 2.19 -4.27 -14.40
CA SER A 54 3.37 -3.58 -14.94
C SER A 54 3.40 -3.36 -16.46
N ASP A 55 2.52 -4.00 -17.22
CA ASP A 55 2.45 -3.92 -18.69
C ASP A 55 1.23 -3.09 -19.17
N PRO A 56 1.46 -1.87 -19.70
CA PRO A 56 0.39 -1.02 -20.21
C PRO A 56 -0.20 -1.50 -21.56
N SER A 57 0.39 -2.48 -22.23
CA SER A 57 -0.15 -3.04 -23.47
C SER A 57 -1.31 -4.01 -23.24
N VAL A 58 -1.43 -4.53 -22.02
CA VAL A 58 -2.56 -5.38 -21.60
C VAL A 58 -3.77 -4.53 -21.28
N ALA A 59 -4.97 -5.03 -21.58
CA ALA A 59 -6.20 -4.33 -21.23
C ALA A 59 -6.29 -4.10 -19.71
N PRO A 60 -6.68 -2.88 -19.25
CA PRO A 60 -6.80 -2.60 -17.83
C PRO A 60 -7.96 -3.33 -17.18
N ALA A 61 -7.82 -3.64 -15.91
CA ALA A 61 -9.00 -3.90 -15.08
C ALA A 61 -9.72 -2.58 -14.81
N VAL A 62 -11.05 -2.62 -14.90
CA VAL A 62 -11.91 -1.47 -14.62
C VAL A 62 -12.57 -1.68 -13.25
N CYS A 63 -12.28 -0.78 -12.32
CA CYS A 63 -12.77 -0.83 -10.96
C CYS A 63 -13.77 0.31 -10.73
N SER A 64 -15.07 -0.03 -10.65
CA SER A 64 -16.15 0.95 -10.55
C SER A 64 -16.59 1.21 -9.11
N ASP A 65 -16.61 0.18 -8.26
CA ASP A 65 -17.33 0.27 -6.97
C ASP A 65 -16.40 0.23 -5.77
N GLY A 66 -15.59 -0.79 -5.65
CA GLY A 66 -14.59 -0.91 -4.61
C GLY A 66 -13.78 -2.19 -4.75
N TRP A 67 -12.55 -2.13 -4.24
CA TRP A 67 -11.62 -3.26 -4.37
C TRP A 67 -10.64 -3.30 -3.20
N PHE A 68 -10.21 -4.52 -2.89
CA PHE A 68 -9.06 -4.78 -2.07
C PHE A 68 -7.79 -4.87 -2.92
N MET A 69 -6.69 -4.37 -2.39
CA MET A 69 -5.34 -4.58 -2.91
C MET A 69 -4.46 -5.11 -1.80
N GLY A 70 -3.85 -6.28 -2.03
CA GLY A 70 -2.81 -6.79 -1.13
C GLY A 70 -1.49 -6.04 -1.30
N VAL A 71 -0.46 -6.52 -0.62
CA VAL A 71 0.89 -5.99 -0.80
C VAL A 71 1.35 -6.26 -2.24
N TRP A 72 1.69 -5.18 -2.94
CA TRP A 72 2.28 -5.24 -4.28
C TRP A 72 3.78 -5.43 -4.19
N THR A 73 4.31 -6.29 -5.04
CA THR A 73 5.74 -6.62 -5.08
C THR A 73 6.46 -6.04 -6.28
N ARG A 74 5.74 -5.40 -7.17
CA ARG A 74 6.21 -4.74 -8.39
C ARG A 74 5.39 -3.48 -8.63
N ARG A 75 5.86 -2.60 -9.51
CA ARG A 75 5.09 -1.42 -9.88
C ARG A 75 3.78 -1.79 -10.56
N PHE A 76 2.79 -0.93 -10.47
CA PHE A 76 1.57 -0.99 -11.25
C PHE A 76 1.20 0.40 -11.76
N LEU A 77 0.34 0.45 -12.76
CA LEU A 77 -0.18 1.69 -13.32
C LEU A 77 -1.65 1.81 -12.97
N PHE A 78 -2.07 3.02 -12.67
CA PHE A 78 -3.50 3.30 -12.56
C PHE A 78 -3.86 4.63 -13.24
N GLU A 79 -5.10 4.73 -13.70
CA GLU A 79 -5.66 5.92 -14.31
C GLU A 79 -6.88 6.38 -13.53
N TYR A 80 -6.80 7.59 -13.03
CA TYR A 80 -7.91 8.28 -12.39
C TYR A 80 -9.03 8.61 -13.39
N PRO A 81 -10.30 8.63 -12.96
CA PRO A 81 -11.38 9.26 -13.70
C PRO A 81 -11.15 10.79 -13.80
N ALA A 82 -11.95 11.48 -14.61
CA ALA A 82 -11.87 12.94 -14.74
C ALA A 82 -12.09 13.66 -13.40
N ARG A 83 -12.87 13.08 -12.49
CA ARG A 83 -13.06 13.56 -11.12
C ARG A 83 -13.00 12.40 -10.16
N VAL A 84 -12.15 12.54 -9.16
CA VAL A 84 -11.95 11.54 -8.11
C VAL A 84 -12.86 11.81 -6.94
N ARG A 85 -13.49 10.76 -6.42
CA ARG A 85 -14.16 10.72 -5.13
C ARG A 85 -14.03 9.29 -4.62
N VAL A 86 -13.11 9.08 -3.68
CA VAL A 86 -12.80 7.75 -3.15
C VAL A 86 -12.56 7.82 -1.66
N VAL A 87 -12.98 6.79 -0.95
CA VAL A 87 -12.54 6.52 0.42
C VAL A 87 -11.52 5.40 0.36
N GLY A 88 -10.36 5.64 0.92
CA GLY A 88 -9.29 4.65 1.00
C GLY A 88 -8.98 4.28 2.43
N VAL A 89 -8.45 3.07 2.60
CA VAL A 89 -7.90 2.57 3.86
C VAL A 89 -6.50 2.05 3.55
N HIS A 90 -5.51 2.62 4.21
CA HIS A 90 -4.15 2.10 4.20
C HIS A 90 -3.98 1.11 5.35
N PHE A 91 -3.86 -0.15 5.00
CA PHE A 91 -3.54 -1.19 5.97
C PHE A 91 -2.02 -1.34 6.10
N LYS A 92 -1.56 -1.62 7.29
CA LYS A 92 -0.25 -2.23 7.50
C LYS A 92 -0.14 -3.51 6.66
N PRO A 93 1.07 -3.98 6.29
CA PRO A 93 1.20 -5.14 5.41
C PRO A 93 0.39 -6.37 5.86
N TRP A 94 0.25 -6.56 7.17
CA TRP A 94 -0.55 -7.65 7.78
C TRP A 94 -2.01 -7.26 8.06
N GLY A 95 -2.32 -5.98 7.91
CA GLY A 95 -3.57 -5.41 8.41
C GLY A 95 -4.81 -5.85 7.64
N ILE A 96 -4.69 -6.20 6.37
CA ILE A 96 -5.83 -6.59 5.54
C ILE A 96 -6.38 -7.98 5.91
N SER A 97 -5.56 -8.85 6.50
CA SER A 97 -5.88 -10.26 6.75
C SER A 97 -7.18 -10.47 7.54
N PRO A 98 -7.50 -9.74 8.63
CA PRO A 98 -8.75 -9.92 9.36
C PRO A 98 -9.99 -9.50 8.57
N PHE A 99 -9.84 -8.67 7.55
CA PHE A 99 -10.96 -8.09 6.80
C PHE A 99 -11.22 -8.79 5.47
N ALA A 100 -10.22 -9.45 4.91
CA ALA A 100 -10.29 -10.01 3.57
C ALA A 100 -11.04 -11.35 3.49
N GLY A 101 -11.31 -12.04 4.62
CA GLY A 101 -12.04 -13.32 4.64
C GLY A 101 -11.37 -14.44 3.82
N MET A 102 -10.13 -14.23 3.37
CA MET A 102 -9.35 -15.15 2.55
C MET A 102 -7.86 -15.01 2.90
N PRO A 103 -7.03 -16.02 2.61
CA PRO A 103 -5.58 -15.90 2.77
C PRO A 103 -5.02 -14.73 1.94
N ALA A 104 -4.12 -13.94 2.51
CA ALA A 104 -3.54 -12.78 1.84
C ALA A 104 -2.76 -13.11 0.55
N THR A 105 -2.36 -14.38 0.35
CA THR A 105 -1.80 -14.87 -0.92
C THR A 105 -2.74 -14.68 -2.11
N GLY A 106 -4.05 -14.69 -1.89
CA GLY A 106 -5.05 -14.42 -2.92
C GLY A 106 -5.13 -12.96 -3.35
N LEU A 107 -4.57 -12.06 -2.54
CA LEU A 107 -4.53 -10.61 -2.80
C LEU A 107 -3.17 -10.13 -3.33
N ARG A 108 -2.12 -10.97 -3.29
CA ARG A 108 -0.77 -10.56 -3.71
C ARG A 108 -0.74 -10.13 -5.17
N ASP A 109 -0.23 -8.93 -5.44
CA ASP A 109 -0.16 -8.36 -6.79
C ASP A 109 -1.51 -8.41 -7.54
N ARG A 110 -2.61 -8.22 -6.81
CA ARG A 110 -3.97 -8.28 -7.35
C ARG A 110 -4.86 -7.22 -6.71
N TRP A 111 -5.86 -6.81 -7.45
CA TRP A 111 -7.05 -6.12 -6.98
C TRP A 111 -8.24 -7.10 -7.03
N VAL A 112 -8.97 -7.17 -5.95
CA VAL A 112 -10.12 -8.07 -5.79
C VAL A 112 -11.33 -7.24 -5.46
N PRO A 113 -12.44 -7.34 -6.21
CA PRO A 113 -13.67 -6.60 -5.91
C PRO A 113 -14.12 -6.84 -4.47
N VAL A 114 -14.55 -5.78 -3.80
CA VAL A 114 -15.00 -5.87 -2.39
C VAL A 114 -16.18 -6.84 -2.27
N ASP A 115 -17.10 -6.85 -3.21
CA ASP A 115 -18.28 -7.72 -3.18
C ASP A 115 -17.93 -9.21 -3.27
N ALA A 116 -16.78 -9.56 -3.85
CA ALA A 116 -16.29 -10.94 -3.83
C ALA A 116 -15.90 -11.40 -2.42
N VAL A 117 -15.67 -10.45 -1.50
CA VAL A 117 -15.25 -10.70 -0.11
C VAL A 117 -16.34 -10.33 0.88
N TRP A 118 -16.96 -9.16 0.74
CA TRP A 118 -17.92 -8.60 1.68
C TRP A 118 -19.37 -8.75 1.21
N GLN A 119 -19.60 -9.47 0.13
CA GLN A 119 -20.93 -9.63 -0.48
C GLN A 119 -21.58 -8.26 -0.71
N ARG A 120 -22.87 -8.10 -0.50
CA ARG A 120 -23.64 -6.86 -0.74
C ARG A 120 -23.34 -5.70 0.23
N SER A 121 -22.32 -5.80 1.06
CA SER A 121 -22.03 -4.75 2.05
C SER A 121 -21.48 -3.47 1.41
N LEU A 122 -20.85 -3.58 0.25
CA LEU A 122 -20.30 -2.41 -0.45
C LEU A 122 -21.40 -1.43 -0.86
N ASP A 123 -22.51 -1.92 -1.40
CA ASP A 123 -23.66 -1.05 -1.78
C ASP A 123 -24.20 -0.30 -0.57
N ARG A 124 -24.32 -0.98 0.58
CA ARG A 124 -24.76 -0.34 1.83
C ARG A 124 -23.82 0.78 2.25
N ILE A 125 -22.50 0.53 2.23
CA ILE A 125 -21.50 1.53 2.57
C ILE A 125 -21.57 2.69 1.57
N ARG A 126 -21.63 2.43 0.27
CA ARG A 126 -21.69 3.46 -0.76
C ARG A 126 -22.94 4.32 -0.62
N ASN A 127 -24.08 3.73 -0.35
CA ASN A 127 -25.33 4.47 -0.14
C ASN A 127 -25.24 5.36 1.12
N GLN A 128 -24.74 4.82 2.24
CA GLN A 128 -24.54 5.60 3.45
C GLN A 128 -23.55 6.77 3.27
N VAL A 129 -22.43 6.54 2.57
CA VAL A 129 -21.43 7.59 2.33
C VAL A 129 -21.81 8.50 1.19
N GLY A 130 -22.65 8.06 0.27
CA GLY A 130 -23.12 8.86 -0.88
C GLY A 130 -23.83 10.13 -0.47
N ASP A 131 -24.64 10.05 0.58
CA ASP A 131 -25.46 11.14 1.13
C ASP A 131 -24.71 12.03 2.13
N ILE A 132 -23.48 11.62 2.55
CA ILE A 132 -22.68 12.38 3.51
C ILE A 132 -21.81 13.40 2.78
N ALA A 133 -22.05 14.68 3.04
CA ALA A 133 -21.26 15.77 2.46
C ALA A 133 -19.90 15.96 3.15
N SER A 134 -19.77 15.60 4.44
CA SER A 134 -18.54 15.83 5.20
C SER A 134 -17.56 14.65 5.15
N PRO A 135 -16.26 14.90 4.86
CA PRO A 135 -15.25 13.84 4.94
C PRO A 135 -15.22 13.12 6.29
N ALA A 136 -15.35 13.86 7.39
CA ALA A 136 -15.34 13.28 8.74
C ALA A 136 -16.49 12.27 8.97
N GLY A 137 -17.69 12.56 8.47
CA GLY A 137 -18.83 11.63 8.53
C GLY A 137 -18.58 10.37 7.69
N THR A 138 -18.05 10.54 6.49
CA THR A 138 -17.66 9.45 5.59
C THR A 138 -16.63 8.53 6.25
N LEU A 139 -15.56 9.09 6.81
CA LEU A 139 -14.52 8.30 7.50
C LEU A 139 -15.08 7.51 8.69
N ARG A 140 -16.02 8.09 9.42
CA ARG A 140 -16.67 7.41 10.56
C ARG A 140 -17.45 6.17 10.11
N VAL A 141 -18.25 6.27 9.04
CA VAL A 141 -19.02 5.14 8.52
C VAL A 141 -18.10 3.98 8.11
N VAL A 142 -17.01 4.27 7.42
CA VAL A 142 -16.06 3.24 7.00
C VAL A 142 -15.32 2.64 8.21
N GLU A 143 -14.96 3.46 9.20
CA GLU A 143 -14.33 2.96 10.43
C GLU A 143 -15.28 2.05 11.24
N GLU A 144 -16.55 2.41 11.36
CA GLU A 144 -17.57 1.59 12.03
C GLU A 144 -17.77 0.24 11.33
N GLU A 145 -17.81 0.23 10.00
CA GLU A 145 -17.88 -1.02 9.22
C GLU A 145 -16.63 -1.90 9.44
N LEU A 146 -15.45 -1.31 9.40
CA LEU A 146 -14.19 -2.03 9.68
C LEU A 146 -14.18 -2.59 11.10
N ARG A 147 -14.63 -1.80 12.08
CA ARG A 147 -14.72 -2.22 13.49
C ARG A 147 -15.66 -3.41 13.67
N SER A 148 -16.81 -3.39 13.00
CA SER A 148 -17.78 -4.49 13.06
C SER A 148 -17.22 -5.81 12.51
N ARG A 149 -16.33 -5.72 11.53
CA ARG A 149 -15.71 -6.89 10.89
C ARG A 149 -14.52 -7.45 11.66
N LEU A 150 -13.88 -6.64 12.49
CA LEU A 150 -12.76 -7.08 13.31
C LEU A 150 -13.19 -7.99 14.49
N ALA A 151 -14.48 -8.11 14.79
CA ALA A 151 -15.02 -8.87 15.91
C ALA A 151 -14.81 -10.39 15.84
N GLY A 152 -14.22 -10.92 14.77
CA GLY A 152 -13.81 -12.33 14.65
C GLY A 152 -12.54 -12.62 15.45
N ALA A 153 -12.39 -13.89 15.89
CA ALA A 153 -11.19 -14.35 16.60
C ALA A 153 -9.92 -14.08 15.79
N PRO A 154 -8.84 -13.61 16.41
CA PRO A 154 -7.58 -13.39 15.69
C PRO A 154 -7.10 -14.69 15.06
N SER A 155 -6.75 -14.65 13.79
CA SER A 155 -6.23 -15.79 13.06
C SER A 155 -4.91 -16.25 13.69
N ARG A 156 -4.76 -17.57 13.83
CA ARG A 156 -3.54 -18.18 14.40
C ARG A 156 -2.31 -17.70 13.62
N GLY A 157 -1.29 -17.22 14.35
CA GLY A 157 -0.04 -16.70 13.76
C GLY A 157 -0.05 -15.21 13.43
N LEU A 158 -1.22 -14.53 13.43
CA LEU A 158 -1.29 -13.09 13.14
C LEU A 158 -0.50 -12.27 14.16
N GLY A 159 -0.54 -12.61 15.45
CA GLY A 159 0.26 -11.95 16.48
C GLY A 159 1.77 -12.03 16.24
N LEU A 160 2.26 -13.17 15.74
CA LEU A 160 3.66 -13.33 15.35
C LEU A 160 4.01 -12.39 14.19
N VAL A 161 3.14 -12.31 13.18
CA VAL A 161 3.36 -11.44 12.01
C VAL A 161 3.29 -9.96 12.40
N GLN A 162 2.36 -9.58 13.28
CA GLN A 162 2.29 -8.22 13.81
C GLN A 162 3.55 -7.82 14.58
N HIS A 163 4.02 -8.69 15.47
CA HIS A 163 5.23 -8.43 16.25
C HIS A 163 6.46 -8.29 15.36
N THR A 164 6.71 -9.27 14.48
CA THR A 164 7.88 -9.27 13.60
C THR A 164 7.78 -8.22 12.49
N GLY A 165 6.57 -7.97 11.98
CA GLY A 165 6.28 -6.91 11.00
C GLY A 165 6.49 -5.52 11.58
N GLY A 166 6.06 -5.26 12.81
CA GLY A 166 6.33 -4.00 13.51
C GLY A 166 7.82 -3.74 13.73
N ARG A 167 8.61 -4.80 13.97
CA ARG A 167 10.08 -4.67 14.03
C ARG A 167 10.71 -4.39 12.66
N MET A 168 10.12 -4.94 11.57
CA MET A 168 10.55 -4.59 10.22
C MET A 168 10.22 -3.12 9.90
N GLU A 169 9.04 -2.67 10.28
CA GLU A 169 8.57 -1.28 10.09
C GLU A 169 9.53 -0.30 10.79
N THR A 170 9.78 -0.47 12.09
CA THR A 170 10.67 0.41 12.87
C THR A 170 12.11 0.38 12.41
N SER A 171 12.61 -0.76 11.92
CA SER A 171 13.96 -0.89 11.36
C SER A 171 14.03 -0.57 9.87
N HIS A 172 12.90 -0.18 9.24
CA HIS A 172 12.80 -0.02 7.79
C HIS A 172 13.35 -1.21 6.99
N GLY A 173 13.11 -2.43 7.48
CA GLY A 173 13.57 -3.66 6.84
C GLY A 173 15.07 -3.95 6.98
N ALA A 174 15.79 -3.24 7.86
CA ALA A 174 17.22 -3.44 8.06
C ALA A 174 17.53 -4.68 8.89
N VAL A 175 16.66 -5.09 9.82
CA VAL A 175 16.87 -6.29 10.65
C VAL A 175 16.79 -7.55 9.79
N PRO A 176 17.81 -8.45 9.86
CA PRO A 176 17.78 -9.71 9.13
C PRO A 176 16.58 -10.58 9.52
N VAL A 177 15.95 -11.23 8.54
CA VAL A 177 14.77 -12.09 8.77
C VAL A 177 15.09 -13.25 9.73
N GLY A 178 16.30 -13.80 9.67
CA GLY A 178 16.77 -14.82 10.62
C GLY A 178 16.73 -14.32 12.06
N ALA A 179 17.28 -13.13 12.31
CA ALA A 179 17.26 -12.52 13.64
C ALA A 179 15.84 -12.22 14.16
N LEU A 180 14.90 -11.90 13.25
CA LEU A 180 13.48 -11.75 13.62
C LEU A 180 12.86 -13.09 14.03
N ALA A 181 13.17 -14.17 13.32
CA ALA A 181 12.68 -15.51 13.62
C ALA A 181 13.26 -16.01 14.96
N ASP A 182 14.57 -15.85 15.16
CA ASP A 182 15.27 -16.24 16.39
C ASP A 182 14.71 -15.49 17.61
N ALA A 183 14.55 -14.18 17.50
CA ALA A 183 13.98 -13.34 18.55
C ALA A 183 12.52 -13.68 18.89
N ALA A 184 11.79 -14.24 17.92
CA ALA A 184 10.41 -14.69 18.12
C ALA A 184 10.31 -16.17 18.54
N GLY A 185 11.43 -16.87 18.70
CA GLY A 185 11.49 -18.29 19.09
C GLY A 185 10.90 -19.26 18.06
N VAL A 186 10.97 -18.91 16.76
CA VAL A 186 10.39 -19.72 15.67
C VAL A 186 11.40 -19.99 14.56
N SER A 187 11.18 -21.06 13.79
CA SER A 187 12.00 -21.30 12.60
C SER A 187 11.70 -20.28 11.49
N GLY A 188 12.70 -19.98 10.64
CA GLY A 188 12.53 -19.13 9.47
C GLY A 188 11.44 -19.61 8.53
N ASN A 189 11.27 -20.93 8.38
CA ASN A 189 10.21 -21.51 7.55
C ASN A 189 8.82 -21.27 8.15
N HIS A 190 8.67 -21.37 9.48
CA HIS A 190 7.42 -21.08 10.15
C HIS A 190 7.06 -19.60 9.97
N LEU A 191 8.01 -18.69 10.21
CA LEU A 191 7.81 -17.26 10.00
C LEU A 191 7.40 -16.96 8.54
N ALA A 192 8.07 -17.57 7.56
CA ALA A 192 7.75 -17.39 6.14
C ALA A 192 6.33 -17.87 5.79
N THR A 193 5.88 -18.98 6.38
CA THR A 193 4.52 -19.50 6.21
C THR A 193 3.48 -18.54 6.77
N GLN A 194 3.70 -18.00 7.98
CA GLN A 194 2.78 -17.03 8.59
C GLN A 194 2.71 -15.73 7.77
N PHE A 195 3.85 -15.23 7.30
CA PHE A 195 3.86 -14.05 6.42
C PHE A 195 3.11 -14.28 5.11
N LYS A 196 3.30 -15.42 4.46
CA LYS A 196 2.53 -15.75 3.25
C LYS A 196 1.03 -15.78 3.53
N SER A 197 0.61 -16.33 4.67
CA SER A 197 -0.80 -16.40 5.04
C SER A 197 -1.43 -15.03 5.30
N HIS A 198 -0.73 -14.15 6.05
CA HIS A 198 -1.30 -12.89 6.55
C HIS A 198 -0.91 -11.65 5.75
N VAL A 199 0.19 -11.70 4.99
CA VAL A 199 0.72 -10.58 4.18
C VAL A 199 0.67 -10.88 2.69
N GLY A 200 0.59 -12.15 2.33
CA GLY A 200 0.61 -12.62 0.94
C GLY A 200 2.01 -12.84 0.37
N VAL A 201 3.05 -12.34 1.03
CA VAL A 201 4.43 -12.40 0.58
C VAL A 201 5.37 -12.87 1.69
N THR A 202 6.62 -13.21 1.34
CA THR A 202 7.63 -13.64 2.32
C THR A 202 8.15 -12.46 3.16
N PRO A 203 8.63 -12.69 4.39
CA PRO A 203 9.22 -11.64 5.21
C PRO A 203 10.42 -10.96 4.53
N LYS A 204 11.22 -11.71 3.77
CA LYS A 204 12.34 -11.14 2.99
C LYS A 204 11.85 -10.13 1.94
N ARG A 205 10.70 -10.41 1.27
CA ARG A 205 10.13 -9.49 0.30
C ARG A 205 9.59 -8.23 0.98
N VAL A 206 8.91 -8.37 2.12
CA VAL A 206 8.42 -7.22 2.90
C VAL A 206 9.59 -6.34 3.36
N ALA A 207 10.66 -6.93 3.90
CA ALA A 207 11.84 -6.17 4.32
C ALA A 207 12.48 -5.38 3.15
N ARG A 208 12.55 -5.99 1.94
CA ARG A 208 13.02 -5.29 0.74
C ARG A 208 12.13 -4.10 0.37
N ILE A 209 10.81 -4.26 0.46
CA ILE A 209 9.85 -3.17 0.16
C ILE A 209 10.00 -2.04 1.21
N TYR A 210 10.16 -2.35 2.49
CA TYR A 210 10.41 -1.33 3.53
C TYR A 210 11.71 -0.55 3.27
N ARG A 211 12.80 -1.22 2.90
CA ARG A 211 14.06 -0.53 2.56
C ARG A 211 13.91 0.40 1.38
N PHE A 212 13.27 -0.10 0.32
CA PHE A 212 13.00 0.70 -0.87
C PHE A 212 12.08 1.90 -0.55
N ALA A 213 10.99 1.69 0.20
CA ALA A 213 10.08 2.76 0.58
C ALA A 213 10.79 3.86 1.38
N ARG A 214 11.62 3.48 2.38
CA ARG A 214 12.44 4.45 3.11
C ARG A 214 13.33 5.27 2.19
N LEU A 215 14.01 4.60 1.27
CA LEU A 215 14.91 5.27 0.32
C LEU A 215 14.12 6.25 -0.56
N ILE A 216 13.07 5.78 -1.22
CA ILE A 216 12.36 6.60 -2.20
C ILE A 216 11.65 7.80 -1.57
N LEU A 217 11.15 7.65 -0.33
CA LEU A 217 10.52 8.72 0.44
C LEU A 217 11.52 9.73 1.01
N SER A 218 12.81 9.36 1.12
CA SER A 218 13.86 10.27 1.56
C SER A 218 14.45 11.13 0.43
N VAL A 219 14.09 10.85 -0.83
CA VAL A 219 14.60 11.60 -1.98
C VAL A 219 13.99 12.99 -2.05
N ASP A 220 14.81 14.01 -1.77
CA ASP A 220 14.48 15.41 -2.07
C ASP A 220 14.96 15.74 -3.50
N ALA A 221 14.03 15.77 -4.44
CA ALA A 221 14.35 16.04 -5.84
C ALA A 221 14.89 17.46 -6.10
N LEU A 222 14.71 18.40 -5.18
CA LEU A 222 15.19 19.77 -5.30
C LEU A 222 16.66 19.90 -4.90
N ARG A 223 17.26 18.87 -4.30
CA ARG A 223 18.66 18.82 -3.87
C ARG A 223 19.49 17.86 -4.72
N PRO A 224 20.82 17.99 -4.74
CA PRO A 224 21.70 16.94 -5.21
C PRO A 224 21.47 15.65 -4.44
N VAL A 225 21.39 14.52 -5.13
CA VAL A 225 21.16 13.21 -4.51
C VAL A 225 22.41 12.35 -4.67
N ASP A 226 23.02 11.96 -3.55
CA ASP A 226 24.10 10.98 -3.50
C ASP A 226 23.50 9.58 -3.44
N TRP A 227 23.29 8.95 -4.60
CA TRP A 227 22.72 7.61 -4.72
C TRP A 227 23.55 6.52 -4.05
N PRO A 228 24.89 6.49 -4.14
CA PRO A 228 25.73 5.58 -3.39
C PRO A 228 25.51 5.64 -1.89
N GLU A 229 25.51 6.85 -1.32
CA GLU A 229 25.28 7.03 0.13
C GLU A 229 23.88 6.62 0.55
N LEU A 230 22.84 7.03 -0.21
CA LEU A 230 21.46 6.61 0.05
C LEU A 230 21.28 5.09 -0.02
N ALA A 231 21.86 4.44 -1.01
CA ALA A 231 21.81 3.00 -1.16
C ALA A 231 22.50 2.29 0.03
N HIS A 232 23.66 2.77 0.42
CA HIS A 232 24.40 2.23 1.59
C HIS A 232 23.59 2.39 2.88
N THR A 233 23.07 3.58 3.15
CA THR A 233 22.23 3.88 4.32
C THR A 233 20.93 3.06 4.33
N ALA A 234 20.36 2.76 3.14
CA ALA A 234 19.22 1.88 3.01
C ALA A 234 19.56 0.38 3.14
N GLY A 235 20.84 0.01 3.31
CA GLY A 235 21.29 -1.36 3.51
C GLY A 235 21.42 -2.19 2.23
N TYR A 236 21.71 -1.55 1.10
CA TYR A 236 22.09 -2.25 -0.13
C TYR A 236 23.57 -2.60 -0.08
N PHE A 237 23.90 -3.82 -0.53
CA PHE A 237 25.27 -4.33 -0.49
C PHE A 237 26.18 -3.65 -1.52
N ASP A 238 25.67 -3.43 -2.73
CA ASP A 238 26.38 -2.79 -3.83
C ASP A 238 25.44 -1.96 -4.73
N GLN A 239 26.04 -1.07 -5.51
CA GLN A 239 25.33 -0.17 -6.41
C GLN A 239 24.61 -0.89 -7.55
N ALA A 240 25.14 -2.02 -8.03
CA ALA A 240 24.51 -2.79 -9.11
C ALA A 240 23.22 -3.49 -8.62
N HIS A 241 23.26 -4.03 -7.39
CA HIS A 241 22.07 -4.59 -6.74
C HIS A 241 21.01 -3.50 -6.50
N PHE A 242 21.43 -2.35 -5.96
CA PHE A 242 20.54 -1.19 -5.79
C PHE A 242 19.89 -0.76 -7.11
N SER A 243 20.69 -0.51 -8.16
CA SER A 243 20.18 0.00 -9.43
C SER A 243 19.22 -0.98 -10.11
N ARG A 244 19.47 -2.29 -10.03
CA ARG A 244 18.55 -3.31 -10.54
C ARG A 244 17.24 -3.32 -9.78
N GLU A 245 17.29 -3.38 -8.43
CA GLU A 245 16.08 -3.37 -7.61
C GLU A 245 15.27 -2.08 -7.76
N PHE A 246 15.95 -0.93 -7.83
CA PHE A 246 15.31 0.35 -8.06
C PHE A 246 14.55 0.37 -9.38
N LYS A 247 15.18 -0.11 -10.47
CA LYS A 247 14.55 -0.21 -11.77
C LYS A 247 13.40 -1.22 -11.79
N ASP A 248 13.53 -2.36 -11.13
CA ASP A 248 12.46 -3.35 -11.00
C ASP A 248 11.23 -2.76 -10.30
N PHE A 249 11.44 -1.91 -9.30
CA PHE A 249 10.36 -1.34 -8.49
C PHE A 249 9.76 -0.07 -9.09
N THR A 250 10.52 0.74 -9.81
CA THR A 250 10.04 2.02 -10.37
C THR A 250 9.82 1.98 -11.88
N GLY A 251 10.48 1.06 -12.58
CA GLY A 251 10.59 1.05 -14.03
C GLY A 251 11.67 2.00 -14.58
N HIS A 252 12.35 2.75 -13.71
CA HIS A 252 13.34 3.76 -14.06
C HIS A 252 14.66 3.51 -13.34
N THR A 253 15.76 3.94 -13.93
CA THR A 253 17.02 4.08 -13.19
C THR A 253 16.90 5.21 -12.15
N PRO A 254 17.75 5.23 -11.10
CA PRO A 254 17.75 6.32 -10.12
C PRO A 254 17.85 7.71 -10.74
N THR A 255 18.66 7.87 -11.78
CA THR A 255 18.86 9.15 -12.49
C THR A 255 17.62 9.56 -13.28
N GLU A 256 17.01 8.64 -14.03
CA GLU A 256 15.75 8.87 -14.75
C GLU A 256 14.62 9.23 -13.79
N TYR A 257 14.50 8.50 -12.68
CA TYR A 257 13.52 8.77 -11.64
C TYR A 257 13.67 10.19 -11.06
N LEU A 258 14.91 10.61 -10.75
CA LEU A 258 15.16 11.96 -10.23
C LEU A 258 14.80 13.04 -11.24
N ALA A 259 15.12 12.83 -12.52
CA ALA A 259 14.74 13.76 -13.59
C ALA A 259 13.22 13.90 -13.71
N LEU A 260 12.47 12.79 -13.61
CA LEU A 260 11.00 12.82 -13.60
C LEU A 260 10.46 13.52 -12.36
N ARG A 261 11.01 13.24 -11.17
CA ARG A 261 10.60 13.93 -9.92
C ARG A 261 10.82 15.43 -9.99
N ARG A 262 11.89 15.90 -10.61
CA ARG A 262 12.13 17.34 -10.82
C ARG A 262 11.13 17.97 -11.78
N ARG A 263 10.73 17.24 -12.81
CA ARG A 263 9.70 17.68 -13.75
C ARG A 263 8.29 17.66 -13.15
N PHE A 264 8.00 16.69 -12.27
CA PHE A 264 6.72 16.50 -11.62
C PHE A 264 6.90 16.48 -10.10
N PRO A 265 7.09 17.65 -9.47
CA PRO A 265 7.21 17.72 -8.02
C PRO A 265 5.97 17.13 -7.35
N ALA A 266 6.17 16.49 -6.20
CA ALA A 266 5.08 15.91 -5.44
C ALA A 266 4.01 16.96 -5.15
N GLU A 267 2.75 16.62 -5.36
CA GLU A 267 1.64 17.50 -4.96
C GLU A 267 1.61 17.56 -3.43
N GLN A 268 1.49 18.75 -2.89
CA GLN A 268 1.27 18.94 -1.45
C GLN A 268 -0.07 18.28 -1.07
N GLY A 269 -0.07 17.48 -0.01
CA GLY A 269 -1.28 16.83 0.51
C GLY A 269 -1.43 15.35 0.17
N PHE A 270 -0.54 14.75 -0.63
CA PHE A 270 -0.48 13.29 -0.75
C PHE A 270 0.27 12.69 0.44
N PRO A 271 -0.18 11.54 0.96
CA PRO A 271 0.56 10.85 2.01
C PRO A 271 1.95 10.44 1.52
N PRO A 272 2.95 10.40 2.42
CA PRO A 272 4.33 10.06 2.08
C PRO A 272 4.49 8.69 1.40
N ASP A 273 3.57 7.77 1.66
CA ASP A 273 3.53 6.40 1.11
C ASP A 273 3.01 6.33 -0.33
N SER A 274 2.45 7.41 -0.85
CA SER A 274 1.87 7.38 -2.20
C SER A 274 2.87 7.59 -3.31
N GLY A 275 4.15 7.79 -3.09
CA GLY A 275 5.22 7.96 -4.09
C GLY A 275 4.90 7.80 -5.59
N PRO A 276 3.61 7.90 -6.06
CA PRO A 276 3.29 7.69 -7.46
C PRO A 276 3.92 8.75 -8.32
N MET A 277 4.31 8.36 -9.53
CA MET A 277 4.89 9.24 -10.54
C MET A 277 3.93 9.35 -11.72
N PRO A 278 3.73 10.55 -12.31
CA PRO A 278 3.01 10.66 -13.57
C PRO A 278 3.57 9.73 -14.63
N ALA A 279 2.69 9.14 -15.43
CA ALA A 279 3.01 8.19 -16.50
C ALA A 279 2.40 8.60 -17.85
N ASP A 280 1.87 9.82 -17.94
CA ASP A 280 1.32 10.48 -19.13
C ASP A 280 2.25 11.53 -19.72
#